data_c4d592b966e8e729d37a428862129ef5
#
_entry.id   c4d592b966e8e729d37a428862129ef5
#
_cell.length_a   1.000
_cell.length_b   1.000
_cell.length_c   1.000
_cell.angle_alpha   90.00
_cell.angle_beta   90.00
_cell.angle_gamma   90.00
#
_symmetry.space_group_name_H-M   'P 1'
#
loop_
_entity.id
_entity.type
_entity.pdbx_description
1 polymer ?
#
loop_
_entity_poly.entity_id
_entity_poly.type
_entity_poly.pdbx_seq_one_letter_code
_entity_poly.pdbx_strand_id
1 'polypeptide(L)'
;MSNKVLIPTPLRPFTDKQDAVEVSGATVGEVLTQLTTRHSGLKKHLYTDEGKLRSFVNIYLNDEDIRYLQKEQTPVKPGDTLSIIPSVAGGWR
;
A
#
# COMPACT_ATOMS: atom_id res chain seq x y z
N MET A 1 -13.39 10.53 -6.06
CA MET A 1 -13.02 10.68 -4.65
C MET A 1 -11.72 9.98 -4.40
N SER A 2 -10.90 10.51 -3.53
CA SER A 2 -9.55 9.97 -3.35
C SER A 2 -9.36 9.37 -1.98
N ASN A 3 -8.38 8.49 -1.90
CA ASN A 3 -7.94 7.89 -0.65
C ASN A 3 -6.47 8.22 -0.47
N LYS A 4 -6.07 8.38 0.77
CA LYS A 4 -4.69 8.67 1.09
C LYS A 4 -3.95 7.36 1.37
N VAL A 5 -2.78 7.21 0.78
CA VAL A 5 -1.91 6.07 1.06
C VAL A 5 -0.63 6.63 1.70
N LEU A 6 -0.37 6.21 2.93
CA LEU A 6 0.82 6.64 3.66
C LEU A 6 2.00 5.78 3.24
N ILE A 7 3.08 6.44 2.87
CA ILE A 7 4.27 5.78 2.33
C ILE A 7 5.35 5.74 3.40
N PRO A 8 5.86 4.55 3.75
CA PRO A 8 6.93 4.46 4.75
C PRO A 8 8.23 5.06 4.23
N THR A 9 9.07 5.50 5.16
CA THR A 9 10.32 6.16 4.82
C THR A 9 11.17 5.38 3.80
N PRO A 10 11.35 4.07 3.93
CA PRO A 10 12.18 3.34 2.97
C PRO A 10 11.65 3.35 1.54
N LEU A 11 10.36 3.60 1.35
CA LEU A 11 9.76 3.58 0.03
C LEU A 11 9.54 4.97 -0.56
N ARG A 12 9.78 6.02 0.19
CA ARG A 12 9.58 7.39 -0.28
C ARG A 12 10.42 7.76 -1.50
N PRO A 13 11.64 7.24 -1.68
CA PRO A 13 12.38 7.53 -2.91
C PRO A 13 11.64 7.09 -4.18
N PHE A 14 10.70 6.16 -4.06
CA PHE A 14 9.95 5.65 -5.21
C PHE A 14 8.65 6.41 -5.44
N THR A 15 8.34 7.39 -4.59
CA THR A 15 7.15 8.22 -4.71
C THR A 15 7.51 9.71 -4.72
N ASP A 16 8.63 10.06 -5.32
CA ASP A 16 9.11 11.44 -5.39
C ASP A 16 9.23 12.06 -4.02
N LYS A 17 9.66 11.27 -3.03
CA LYS A 17 9.85 11.67 -1.65
C LYS A 17 8.54 12.07 -0.96
N GLN A 18 7.41 11.63 -1.48
CA GLN A 18 6.12 11.91 -0.86
C GLN A 18 5.86 10.93 0.27
N ASP A 19 5.40 11.46 1.40
CA ASP A 19 5.02 10.63 2.54
C ASP A 19 3.56 10.16 2.45
N ALA A 20 2.79 10.74 1.55
CA ALA A 20 1.42 10.34 1.30
C ALA A 20 1.10 10.59 -0.16
N VAL A 21 0.36 9.67 -0.75
CA VAL A 21 -0.07 9.77 -2.16
C VAL A 21 -1.57 9.59 -2.18
N GLU A 22 -2.27 10.41 -2.94
CA GLU A 22 -3.72 10.27 -3.09
C GLU A 22 -4.03 9.54 -4.38
N VAL A 23 -4.74 8.43 -4.22
CA VAL A 23 -5.21 7.62 -5.33
C VAL A 23 -6.63 7.19 -5.02
N SER A 24 -7.33 6.60 -5.97
CA SER A 24 -8.70 6.18 -5.75
C SER A 24 -8.88 4.72 -6.15
N GLY A 25 -9.89 4.10 -5.54
CA GLY A 25 -10.24 2.73 -5.83
C GLY A 25 -11.38 2.30 -4.93
N ALA A 26 -12.09 1.25 -5.31
CA ALA A 26 -13.20 0.73 -4.53
C ALA A 26 -12.75 -0.33 -3.53
N THR A 27 -11.58 -0.91 -3.73
CA THR A 27 -11.02 -1.91 -2.81
C THR A 27 -9.56 -1.59 -2.57
N VAL A 28 -9.00 -2.21 -1.53
CA VAL A 28 -7.58 -2.06 -1.22
C VAL A 28 -6.73 -2.43 -2.44
N GLY A 29 -7.07 -3.53 -3.11
CA GLY A 29 -6.33 -3.96 -4.30
C GLY A 29 -6.35 -2.93 -5.41
N GLU A 30 -7.49 -2.28 -5.64
CA GLU A 30 -7.59 -1.24 -6.66
C GLU A 30 -6.75 -0.02 -6.30
N VAL A 31 -6.79 0.38 -5.03
CA VAL A 31 -6.00 1.51 -4.57
C VAL A 31 -4.52 1.23 -4.77
N LEU A 32 -4.07 0.04 -4.39
CA LEU A 32 -2.67 -0.34 -4.56
C LEU A 32 -2.29 -0.44 -6.04
N THR A 33 -3.20 -0.91 -6.88
CA THR A 33 -2.95 -0.98 -8.32
C THR A 33 -2.75 0.42 -8.89
N GLN A 34 -3.61 1.37 -8.51
CA GLN A 34 -3.47 2.75 -8.96
C GLN A 34 -2.15 3.35 -8.46
N LEU A 35 -1.79 3.06 -7.22
CA LEU A 35 -0.55 3.55 -6.64
C LEU A 35 0.66 3.05 -7.43
N THR A 36 0.71 1.75 -7.70
CA THR A 36 1.85 1.17 -8.40
C THR A 36 1.86 1.48 -9.90
N THR A 37 0.71 1.85 -10.46
CA THR A 37 0.66 2.33 -11.83
C THR A 37 1.27 3.72 -11.91
N ARG A 38 0.97 4.57 -10.95
CA ARG A 38 1.51 5.93 -10.89
C ARG A 38 2.99 5.95 -10.50
N HIS A 39 3.37 5.08 -9.59
CA HIS A 39 4.75 4.98 -9.10
C HIS A 39 5.24 3.56 -9.33
N SER A 40 5.62 3.26 -10.56
CA SER A 40 5.94 1.89 -10.96
C SER A 40 7.13 1.31 -10.20
N GLY A 41 8.01 2.15 -9.68
CA GLY A 41 9.13 1.67 -8.86
C GLY A 41 8.71 1.00 -7.57
N LEU A 42 7.49 1.26 -7.10
CA LEU A 42 6.98 0.61 -5.90
C LEU A 42 6.57 -0.84 -6.14
N LYS A 43 6.19 -1.17 -7.36
CA LYS A 43 5.57 -2.47 -7.63
C LYS A 43 6.44 -3.62 -7.17
N LYS A 44 7.72 -3.59 -7.49
CA LYS A 44 8.63 -4.68 -7.12
C LYS A 44 8.91 -4.76 -5.63
N HIS A 45 8.66 -3.67 -4.91
CA HIS A 45 8.83 -3.64 -3.45
C HIS A 45 7.59 -4.12 -2.71
N LEU A 46 6.43 -3.99 -3.33
CA LEU A 46 5.17 -4.41 -2.72
C LEU A 46 4.73 -5.79 -3.18
N TYR A 47 5.00 -6.13 -4.42
CA TYR A 47 4.51 -7.36 -5.02
C TYR A 47 5.65 -8.28 -5.43
N THR A 48 5.38 -9.58 -5.42
CA THR A 48 6.29 -10.58 -5.97
C THR A 48 6.15 -10.62 -7.49
N ASP A 49 7.02 -11.35 -8.14
CA ASP A 49 6.92 -11.55 -9.59
C ASP A 49 5.61 -12.20 -9.99
N GLU A 50 4.98 -12.89 -9.06
CA GLU A 50 3.69 -13.54 -9.29
C GLU A 50 2.51 -12.61 -9.11
N GLY A 51 2.76 -11.35 -8.73
CA GLY A 51 1.70 -10.38 -8.53
C GLY A 51 1.02 -10.43 -7.17
N LYS A 52 1.64 -11.06 -6.20
CA LYS A 52 1.10 -11.14 -4.85
C LYS A 52 1.85 -10.20 -3.92
N LEU A 53 1.15 -9.66 -2.93
CA LEU A 53 1.79 -8.84 -1.92
C LEU A 53 2.87 -9.65 -1.21
N ARG A 54 4.02 -9.02 -1.01
CA ARG A 54 5.11 -9.68 -0.30
C ARG A 54 4.72 -9.90 1.15
N SER A 55 5.19 -11.02 1.72
CA SER A 55 4.77 -11.43 3.07
C SER A 55 5.18 -10.42 4.15
N PHE A 56 6.23 -9.65 3.91
CA PHE A 56 6.70 -8.66 4.89
C PHE A 56 6.04 -7.30 4.71
N VAL A 57 5.14 -7.16 3.75
CA VAL A 57 4.41 -5.91 3.56
C VAL A 57 3.06 -6.02 4.23
N ASN A 58 2.81 -5.15 5.18
CA ASN A 58 1.52 -5.07 5.87
C ASN A 58 0.78 -3.85 5.38
N ILE A 59 -0.50 -4.02 5.07
CA ILE A 59 -1.35 -2.92 4.64
C ILE A 59 -2.42 -2.74 5.71
N TYR A 60 -2.57 -1.52 6.20
CA TYR A 60 -3.58 -1.18 7.19
C TYR A 60 -4.60 -0.26 6.56
N LEU A 61 -5.86 -0.56 6.81
CA LEU A 61 -6.98 0.31 6.43
C LEU A 61 -7.50 0.96 7.70
N ASN A 62 -7.23 2.26 7.86
CA ASN A 62 -7.64 3.00 9.05
C ASN A 62 -7.25 2.29 10.35
N ASP A 63 -6.00 1.85 10.44
CA ASP A 63 -5.43 1.17 11.61
C ASP A 63 -5.81 -0.30 11.75
N GLU A 64 -6.51 -0.88 10.78
CA GLU A 64 -6.83 -2.30 10.79
C GLU A 64 -6.02 -3.03 9.72
N ASP A 65 -5.31 -4.08 10.12
CA ASP A 65 -4.55 -4.91 9.19
C ASP A 65 -5.53 -5.64 8.27
N ILE A 66 -5.36 -5.48 6.95
CA ILE A 66 -6.30 -6.07 6.00
C ILE A 66 -6.29 -7.59 6.02
N ARG A 67 -5.27 -8.22 6.59
CA ARG A 67 -5.25 -9.67 6.72
C ARG A 67 -6.35 -10.19 7.65
N TYR A 68 -6.84 -9.33 8.55
CA TYR A 68 -7.96 -9.65 9.42
C TYR A 68 -9.28 -9.16 8.86
N LEU A 69 -9.24 -8.57 7.68
CA LEU A 69 -10.43 -8.14 6.95
C LEU A 69 -10.58 -9.04 5.72
N GLN A 70 -10.76 -8.45 4.56
CA GLN A 70 -10.91 -9.20 3.32
C GLN A 70 -9.68 -9.09 2.41
N LYS A 71 -8.53 -8.79 2.99
CA LYS A 71 -7.28 -8.63 2.26
C LYS A 71 -7.45 -7.58 1.15
N GLU A 72 -7.01 -7.89 -0.05
CA GLU A 72 -7.10 -6.93 -1.14
C GLU A 72 -8.53 -6.71 -1.61
N GLN A 73 -9.47 -7.57 -1.22
CA GLN A 73 -10.89 -7.40 -1.53
C GLN A 73 -11.60 -6.47 -0.55
N THR A 74 -10.91 -6.00 0.47
CA THR A 74 -11.50 -5.11 1.48
C THR A 74 -12.03 -3.84 0.83
N PRO A 75 -13.32 -3.51 1.03
CA PRO A 75 -13.89 -2.28 0.47
C PRO A 75 -13.23 -1.04 1.08
N VAL A 76 -13.02 -0.04 0.24
CA VAL A 76 -12.46 1.24 0.65
C VAL A 76 -13.46 2.32 0.35
N LYS A 77 -13.70 3.19 1.33
CA LYS A 77 -14.63 4.30 1.19
C LYS A 77 -13.87 5.60 0.97
N PRO A 78 -14.47 6.60 0.31
CA PRO A 78 -13.84 7.90 0.20
C PRO A 78 -13.43 8.42 1.57
N GLY A 79 -12.21 8.92 1.66
CA GLY A 79 -11.69 9.42 2.93
C GLY A 79 -10.96 8.40 3.77
N ASP A 80 -11.06 7.12 3.45
CA ASP A 80 -10.28 6.10 4.15
C ASP A 80 -8.80 6.26 3.85
N THR A 81 -7.98 5.89 4.82
CA THR A 81 -6.53 5.98 4.71
C THR A 81 -5.92 4.59 4.72
N LEU A 82 -5.04 4.33 3.76
CA LEU A 82 -4.25 3.10 3.74
C LEU A 82 -2.84 3.41 4.22
N SER A 83 -2.27 2.52 5.00
CA SER A 83 -0.89 2.65 5.47
C SER A 83 -0.10 1.44 5.02
N ILE A 84 1.05 1.68 4.41
CA ILE A 84 1.96 0.62 4.01
C ILE A 84 3.00 0.50 5.12
N ILE A 85 3.04 -0.64 5.78
CA ILE A 85 3.94 -0.85 6.91
C ILE A 85 4.78 -2.08 6.62
N PRO A 86 6.03 -1.90 6.16
CA PRO A 86 6.91 -3.04 5.96
C PRO A 86 7.30 -3.60 7.32
N SER A 87 7.16 -4.90 7.45
CA SER A 87 7.52 -5.59 8.67
C SER A 87 8.63 -6.57 8.31
N VAL A 88 9.84 -6.27 8.73
CA VAL A 88 10.96 -7.11 8.36
C VAL A 88 11.62 -7.63 9.62
N ALA A 89 11.57 -8.92 9.81
CA ALA A 89 12.31 -9.57 10.89
C ALA A 89 13.79 -9.30 10.65
N GLY A 90 14.29 -8.24 11.26
CA GLY A 90 15.69 -7.89 11.20
C GLY A 90 16.13 -7.13 9.97
N GLY A 91 15.23 -6.58 9.18
CA GLY A 91 15.65 -6.21 7.89
C GLY A 91 15.53 -4.80 7.39
N TRP A 92 14.50 -4.11 7.66
CA TRP A 92 14.37 -2.76 7.11
C TRP A 92 15.21 -1.77 7.92
N ARG A 93 16.23 -1.29 7.29
CA ARG A 93 17.10 -0.30 7.91
C ARG A 93 17.16 0.92 7.06
#